data_055259c84b26c386a4634870b2b87fbc
#
_entry.id   055259c84b26c386a4634870b2b87fbc
#
_cell.length_a   1.000
_cell.length_b   1.000
_cell.length_c   1.000
_cell.angle_alpha   90.00
_cell.angle_beta   90.00
_cell.angle_gamma   90.00
#
_symmetry.space_group_name_H-M   'P 1'
#
loop_
_entity.id
_entity.type
_entity.pdbx_description
1 polymer ?
#
loop_
_entity_poly.entity_id
_entity_poly.type
_entity_poly.pdbx_seq_one_letter_code
_entity_poly.pdbx_strand_id
1 'polypeptide(L)'
;MSDPKLVDMLLRCRIALSLGGRIMLASLLLAANQILVADEHKTGSFGGAKFTTHPTWFKESFLDFEEDIAEAAVQGKRLVLYVYQSGCPYCNALVQHNFTQRDIAQTTQDYFDLVTINMWGDREVIQVGGQSFTEKTLAEALNVQFTPTLLFFNEAGKVILRVNGYYPPDAFRAALDYARTHTNQSGSFNEFMSTLPGINRESGSLHNEVFFASPPFNLSARDGRPLAVFFEQSHCLECDTFHQKVLSQPIVRSQVEKLKVVQLDLWSDIPIVTPDGRSTTAREWARELGVGFAPTVVLFDASGAEVVRLEAVFQTFHTQGIFRYVLERAYERQPSFQHYLSEHANHLREQGYDVDIWSYDRPVSRDGIAIVPD
;
A
#
# COMPACT_ATOMS: atom_id res chain seq x y z
N MET A 1 82.57 -46.25 -7.63
CA MET A 1 82.47 -46.72 -6.22
C MET A 1 81.39 -45.82 -5.59
N SER A 2 80.20 -46.34 -5.49
CA SER A 2 79.06 -45.64 -4.92
C SER A 2 78.91 -46.02 -3.40
N ASP A 3 78.97 -45.05 -2.57
CA ASP A 3 78.91 -45.19 -1.12
C ASP A 3 77.52 -45.76 -0.63
N PRO A 4 77.52 -46.93 0.00
CA PRO A 4 76.30 -47.58 0.43
C PRO A 4 75.50 -46.80 1.53
N LYS A 5 76.10 -45.83 2.20
CA LYS A 5 75.45 -45.01 3.24
C LYS A 5 74.50 -43.95 2.65
N LEU A 6 74.74 -43.53 1.38
CA LEU A 6 73.90 -42.52 0.74
C LEU A 6 72.57 -43.11 0.24
N VAL A 7 72.55 -44.39 -0.10
CA VAL A 7 71.34 -45.09 -0.57
C VAL A 7 70.39 -45.38 0.57
N ASP A 8 70.87 -45.68 1.78
CA ASP A 8 70.02 -45.97 2.96
C ASP A 8 69.40 -44.68 3.52
N MET A 9 70.08 -43.54 3.42
CA MET A 9 69.54 -42.24 3.85
C MET A 9 68.44 -41.74 2.91
N LEU A 10 68.51 -41.98 1.61
CA LEU A 10 67.50 -41.61 0.65
C LEU A 10 66.27 -42.52 0.71
N LEU A 11 66.39 -43.77 1.12
CA LEU A 11 65.29 -44.68 1.29
C LEU A 11 64.47 -44.38 2.58
N ARG A 12 65.12 -43.98 3.65
CA ARG A 12 64.49 -43.58 4.91
C ARG A 12 63.78 -42.24 4.77
N CYS A 13 64.28 -41.29 3.97
CA CYS A 13 63.54 -40.02 3.68
C CYS A 13 62.33 -40.23 2.83
N ARG A 14 62.28 -41.17 1.89
CA ARG A 14 61.11 -41.48 1.04
C ARG A 14 59.94 -42.11 1.83
N ILE A 15 60.25 -42.93 2.86
CA ILE A 15 59.19 -43.56 3.67
C ILE A 15 58.59 -42.55 4.64
N ALA A 16 59.38 -41.63 5.21
CA ALA A 16 58.87 -40.59 6.14
C ALA A 16 57.96 -39.54 5.40
N LEU A 17 58.27 -39.19 4.15
CA LEU A 17 57.45 -38.27 3.39
C LEU A 17 56.13 -38.90 2.88
N SER A 18 56.10 -40.24 2.68
CA SER A 18 54.87 -40.92 2.23
C SER A 18 53.81 -41.13 3.34
N LEU A 19 54.23 -41.24 4.62
CA LEU A 19 53.27 -41.39 5.74
C LEU A 19 52.77 -40.02 6.22
N GLY A 20 53.62 -39.01 6.30
CA GLY A 20 53.20 -37.66 6.71
C GLY A 20 52.27 -36.98 5.70
N GLY A 21 52.52 -37.16 4.41
CA GLY A 21 51.69 -36.62 3.35
C GLY A 21 50.28 -37.23 3.27
N ARG A 22 50.13 -38.51 3.57
CA ARG A 22 48.82 -39.17 3.57
C ARG A 22 47.95 -38.81 4.78
N ILE A 23 48.56 -38.57 5.93
CA ILE A 23 47.84 -38.11 7.14
C ILE A 23 47.40 -36.66 6.98
N MET A 24 48.24 -35.78 6.38
CA MET A 24 47.87 -34.38 6.12
C MET A 24 46.80 -34.26 5.04
N LEU A 25 46.78 -35.08 3.99
CA LEU A 25 45.72 -35.10 2.99
C LEU A 25 44.41 -35.61 3.53
N ALA A 26 44.42 -36.60 4.40
CA ALA A 26 43.22 -37.14 5.04
C ALA A 26 42.61 -36.12 6.05
N SER A 27 43.43 -35.36 6.75
CA SER A 27 42.98 -34.31 7.67
C SER A 27 42.42 -33.09 6.90
N LEU A 28 42.97 -32.73 5.74
CA LEU A 28 42.41 -31.67 4.89
C LEU A 28 41.10 -32.09 4.21
N LEU A 29 40.93 -33.36 3.85
CA LEU A 29 39.66 -33.86 3.28
C LEU A 29 38.54 -33.99 4.32
N LEU A 30 38.86 -34.29 5.59
CA LEU A 30 37.89 -34.26 6.70
C LEU A 30 37.53 -32.83 7.09
N ALA A 31 38.44 -31.85 7.03
CA ALA A 31 38.15 -30.45 7.28
C ALA A 31 37.36 -29.80 6.14
N ALA A 32 37.58 -30.24 4.88
CA ALA A 32 36.84 -29.74 3.74
C ALA A 32 35.36 -30.22 3.71
N ASN A 33 35.06 -31.38 4.30
CA ASN A 33 33.68 -31.88 4.40
C ASN A 33 32.85 -31.21 5.53
N GLN A 34 33.46 -30.39 6.38
CA GLN A 34 32.69 -29.61 7.40
C GLN A 34 32.35 -28.20 6.96
N ILE A 35 32.75 -27.75 5.77
CA ILE A 35 32.52 -26.38 5.28
C ILE A 35 31.35 -26.31 4.28
N LEU A 36 30.71 -27.42 3.93
CA LEU A 36 29.62 -27.46 2.96
C LEU A 36 28.29 -27.96 3.53
N VAL A 37 27.98 -27.57 4.75
CA VAL A 37 26.58 -27.33 5.12
C VAL A 37 26.41 -25.81 5.00
N ALA A 38 26.36 -25.30 3.80
CA ALA A 38 25.65 -24.07 3.56
C ALA A 38 24.22 -24.37 4.03
N ASP A 39 23.85 -23.79 5.13
CA ASP A 39 22.45 -23.69 5.54
C ASP A 39 21.74 -23.08 4.31
N GLU A 40 21.02 -23.90 3.57
CA GLU A 40 20.15 -23.40 2.49
C GLU A 40 19.15 -22.51 3.20
N HIS A 41 19.48 -21.24 3.30
CA HIS A 41 18.56 -20.21 3.83
C HIS A 41 17.35 -20.24 2.91
N LYS A 42 16.36 -21.04 3.30
CA LYS A 42 15.13 -21.24 2.54
C LYS A 42 14.39 -19.90 2.52
N THR A 43 14.41 -19.26 1.37
CA THR A 43 13.63 -18.05 1.14
C THR A 43 12.15 -18.34 1.41
N GLY A 44 11.50 -17.50 2.20
CA GLY A 44 10.09 -17.64 2.51
C GLY A 44 9.19 -17.47 1.28
N SER A 45 7.99 -18.00 1.35
CA SER A 45 6.99 -17.91 0.30
C SER A 45 6.35 -16.51 0.22
N PHE A 46 5.73 -16.20 -0.94
CA PHE A 46 4.92 -15.00 -1.13
C PHE A 46 3.49 -15.42 -1.50
N GLY A 47 2.52 -15.05 -0.68
CA GLY A 47 1.12 -15.38 -0.81
C GLY A 47 0.21 -14.15 -0.95
N GLY A 48 -1.06 -14.41 -1.28
CA GLY A 48 -2.11 -13.40 -1.34
C GLY A 48 -2.21 -12.61 -2.65
N ALA A 49 -1.25 -12.74 -3.57
CA ALA A 49 -1.34 -12.11 -4.88
C ALA A 49 -2.51 -12.69 -5.70
N LYS A 50 -3.25 -11.80 -6.39
CA LYS A 50 -4.38 -12.17 -7.26
C LYS A 50 -4.24 -11.53 -8.62
N PHE A 51 -4.19 -12.36 -9.65
CA PHE A 51 -4.20 -11.88 -11.03
C PHE A 51 -5.62 -11.51 -11.45
N THR A 52 -5.76 -10.39 -12.16
CA THR A 52 -7.04 -9.84 -12.58
C THR A 52 -7.11 -9.79 -14.09
N THR A 53 -8.17 -10.37 -14.67
CA THR A 53 -8.55 -10.13 -16.06
C THR A 53 -9.53 -8.96 -16.06
N HIS A 54 -9.20 -7.90 -16.79
CA HIS A 54 -10.07 -6.75 -16.92
C HIS A 54 -11.28 -7.09 -17.78
N PRO A 55 -12.46 -6.50 -17.51
CA PRO A 55 -13.64 -6.63 -18.36
C PRO A 55 -13.37 -6.16 -19.80
N THR A 56 -13.94 -6.86 -20.76
CA THR A 56 -13.74 -6.56 -22.20
C THR A 56 -14.36 -5.23 -22.65
N TRP A 57 -15.21 -4.63 -21.83
CA TRP A 57 -15.81 -3.32 -22.09
C TRP A 57 -14.94 -2.14 -21.62
N PHE A 58 -13.77 -2.40 -21.00
CA PHE A 58 -12.81 -1.33 -20.75
C PHE A 58 -12.30 -0.80 -22.10
N LYS A 59 -12.13 0.52 -22.17
CA LYS A 59 -11.67 1.16 -23.41
C LYS A 59 -10.23 0.75 -23.70
N GLU A 60 -10.02 0.20 -24.90
CA GLU A 60 -8.69 0.07 -25.47
C GLU A 60 -8.22 1.46 -25.92
N SER A 61 -7.08 1.90 -25.44
CA SER A 61 -6.52 3.22 -25.71
C SER A 61 -5.05 3.11 -26.14
N PHE A 62 -4.64 4.00 -27.02
CA PHE A 62 -3.24 4.25 -27.34
C PHE A 62 -2.55 5.13 -26.29
N LEU A 63 -3.27 5.49 -25.20
CA LEU A 63 -2.81 6.32 -24.09
C LEU A 63 -2.48 7.77 -24.51
N ASP A 64 -3.20 8.30 -25.46
CA ASP A 64 -3.32 9.74 -25.72
C ASP A 64 -4.50 10.28 -24.92
N PHE A 65 -4.24 10.84 -23.75
CA PHE A 65 -5.31 11.23 -22.84
C PHE A 65 -6.08 12.47 -23.28
N GLU A 66 -5.48 13.34 -24.10
CA GLU A 66 -6.21 14.47 -24.66
C GLU A 66 -7.24 13.96 -25.69
N GLU A 67 -6.86 13.00 -26.52
CA GLU A 67 -7.77 12.33 -27.47
C GLU A 67 -8.83 11.50 -26.72
N ASP A 68 -8.45 10.69 -25.72
CA ASP A 68 -9.38 9.89 -24.93
C ASP A 68 -10.44 10.73 -24.22
N ILE A 69 -10.06 11.88 -23.65
CA ILE A 69 -11.00 12.83 -23.01
C ILE A 69 -11.94 13.44 -24.04
N ALA A 70 -11.42 13.86 -25.20
CA ALA A 70 -12.22 14.46 -26.27
C ALA A 70 -13.23 13.44 -26.85
N GLU A 71 -12.81 12.21 -27.09
CA GLU A 71 -13.68 11.12 -27.55
C GLU A 71 -14.79 10.80 -26.56
N ALA A 72 -14.47 10.68 -25.27
CA ALA A 72 -15.45 10.47 -24.21
C ALA A 72 -16.46 11.62 -24.17
N ALA A 73 -16.00 12.88 -24.22
CA ALA A 73 -16.85 14.07 -24.18
C ALA A 73 -17.82 14.14 -25.36
N VAL A 74 -17.40 13.77 -26.56
CA VAL A 74 -18.28 13.70 -27.77
C VAL A 74 -19.41 12.69 -27.55
N GLN A 75 -19.20 11.63 -26.83
CA GLN A 75 -20.19 10.61 -26.47
C GLN A 75 -21.04 10.96 -25.24
N GLY A 76 -20.81 12.13 -24.63
CA GLY A 76 -21.46 12.53 -23.37
C GLY A 76 -20.95 11.75 -22.14
N LYS A 77 -19.76 11.18 -22.25
CA LYS A 77 -19.07 10.44 -21.19
C LYS A 77 -17.89 11.23 -20.62
N ARG A 78 -17.29 10.69 -19.58
CA ARG A 78 -16.06 11.17 -18.94
C ARG A 78 -14.99 10.10 -18.93
N LEU A 79 -13.73 10.49 -18.95
CA LEU A 79 -12.62 9.55 -18.82
C LEU A 79 -12.44 9.15 -17.35
N VAL A 80 -12.20 7.85 -17.14
CA VAL A 80 -11.66 7.31 -15.87
C VAL A 80 -10.34 6.62 -16.14
N LEU A 81 -9.28 7.10 -15.50
CA LEU A 81 -8.00 6.41 -15.51
C LEU A 81 -7.93 5.46 -14.30
N TYR A 82 -7.85 4.18 -14.58
CA TYR A 82 -7.67 3.12 -13.59
C TYR A 82 -6.21 2.66 -13.56
N VAL A 83 -5.51 3.01 -12.49
CA VAL A 83 -4.13 2.59 -12.24
C VAL A 83 -4.13 1.30 -11.44
N TYR A 84 -3.52 0.25 -11.98
CA TYR A 84 -3.44 -1.07 -11.37
C TYR A 84 -2.00 -1.58 -11.33
N GLN A 85 -1.79 -2.72 -10.67
CA GLN A 85 -0.58 -3.54 -10.79
C GLN A 85 -0.90 -5.03 -10.86
N SER A 86 -0.01 -5.81 -11.47
CA SER A 86 -0.14 -7.26 -11.51
C SER A 86 -0.06 -7.86 -10.10
N GLY A 87 -0.89 -8.87 -9.83
CA GLY A 87 -0.92 -9.53 -8.53
C GLY A 87 -1.65 -8.75 -7.42
N CYS A 88 -2.24 -7.60 -7.72
CA CYS A 88 -2.95 -6.76 -6.77
C CYS A 88 -4.30 -7.38 -6.34
N PRO A 89 -4.47 -7.78 -5.09
CA PRO A 89 -5.72 -8.38 -4.64
C PRO A 89 -6.86 -7.37 -4.52
N TYR A 90 -6.58 -6.09 -4.24
CA TYR A 90 -7.59 -5.02 -4.21
C TYR A 90 -8.09 -4.68 -5.61
N CYS A 91 -7.23 -4.73 -6.62
CA CYS A 91 -7.62 -4.60 -8.03
C CYS A 91 -8.53 -5.75 -8.46
N ASN A 92 -8.20 -6.97 -7.99
CA ASN A 92 -9.06 -8.13 -8.19
C ASN A 92 -10.42 -7.95 -7.50
N ALA A 93 -10.43 -7.45 -6.26
CA ALA A 93 -11.68 -7.17 -5.54
C ALA A 93 -12.54 -6.13 -6.27
N LEU A 94 -11.96 -5.05 -6.81
CA LEU A 94 -12.68 -4.06 -7.62
C LEU A 94 -13.36 -4.71 -8.82
N VAL A 95 -12.67 -5.58 -9.55
CA VAL A 95 -13.25 -6.25 -10.71
C VAL A 95 -14.29 -7.30 -10.29
N GLN A 96 -13.98 -8.13 -9.29
CA GLN A 96 -14.84 -9.26 -8.91
C GLN A 96 -16.04 -8.89 -8.05
N HIS A 97 -15.98 -7.80 -7.29
CA HIS A 97 -17.08 -7.42 -6.40
C HIS A 97 -17.86 -6.19 -6.89
N ASN A 98 -17.21 -5.26 -7.60
CA ASN A 98 -17.88 -4.06 -8.11
C ASN A 98 -18.31 -4.26 -9.56
N PHE A 99 -17.39 -4.48 -10.49
CA PHE A 99 -17.71 -4.55 -11.93
C PHE A 99 -18.48 -5.81 -12.37
N THR A 100 -18.67 -6.80 -11.49
CA THR A 100 -19.62 -7.91 -11.69
C THR A 100 -21.05 -7.53 -11.33
N GLN A 101 -21.28 -6.44 -10.59
CA GLN A 101 -22.61 -5.93 -10.29
C GLN A 101 -23.15 -5.18 -11.50
N ARG A 102 -24.34 -5.60 -11.96
CA ARG A 102 -24.92 -5.11 -13.20
C ARG A 102 -25.12 -3.60 -13.22
N ASP A 103 -25.59 -3.03 -12.12
CA ASP A 103 -25.85 -1.59 -11.99
C ASP A 103 -24.55 -0.79 -12.03
N ILE A 104 -23.51 -1.22 -11.33
CA ILE A 104 -22.19 -0.59 -11.34
C ILE A 104 -21.56 -0.66 -12.73
N ALA A 105 -21.56 -1.86 -13.33
CA ALA A 105 -21.01 -2.05 -14.69
C ALA A 105 -21.76 -1.21 -15.72
N GLN A 106 -23.09 -1.18 -15.67
CA GLN A 106 -23.93 -0.40 -16.58
C GLN A 106 -23.69 1.09 -16.40
N THR A 107 -23.72 1.61 -15.16
CA THR A 107 -23.44 3.03 -14.90
C THR A 107 -22.05 3.42 -15.38
N THR A 108 -21.05 2.55 -15.16
CA THR A 108 -19.70 2.83 -15.65
C THR A 108 -19.66 2.91 -17.16
N GLN A 109 -20.26 1.97 -17.89
CA GLN A 109 -20.29 1.96 -19.36
C GLN A 109 -21.10 3.12 -19.96
N ASP A 110 -22.19 3.52 -19.31
CA ASP A 110 -23.07 4.57 -19.81
C ASP A 110 -22.45 5.97 -19.68
N TYR A 111 -21.67 6.21 -18.62
CA TYR A 111 -21.20 7.55 -18.29
C TYR A 111 -19.67 7.72 -18.35
N PHE A 112 -18.92 6.63 -18.48
CA PHE A 112 -17.46 6.69 -18.44
C PHE A 112 -16.81 5.81 -19.49
N ASP A 113 -15.71 6.30 -20.05
CA ASP A 113 -14.71 5.50 -20.73
C ASP A 113 -13.58 5.20 -19.75
N LEU A 114 -13.38 3.91 -19.42
CA LEU A 114 -12.40 3.47 -18.44
C LEU A 114 -11.16 2.95 -19.15
N VAL A 115 -10.06 3.66 -18.99
CA VAL A 115 -8.72 3.32 -19.51
C VAL A 115 -7.84 2.83 -18.39
N THR A 116 -7.02 1.80 -18.66
CA THR A 116 -6.14 1.20 -17.66
C THR A 116 -4.67 1.50 -17.93
N ILE A 117 -3.92 1.79 -16.87
CA ILE A 117 -2.44 1.78 -16.89
C ILE A 117 -1.90 0.90 -15.77
N ASN A 118 -0.81 0.20 -16.07
CA ASN A 118 -0.05 -0.54 -15.08
C ASN A 118 0.98 0.40 -14.44
N MET A 119 0.94 0.59 -13.11
CA MET A 119 1.87 1.48 -12.42
C MET A 119 3.36 1.10 -12.58
N TRP A 120 3.65 -0.09 -13.11
CA TRP A 120 5.00 -0.58 -13.43
C TRP A 120 5.24 -0.73 -14.94
N GLY A 121 4.28 -0.28 -15.77
CA GLY A 121 4.31 -0.47 -17.21
C GLY A 121 5.23 0.52 -17.92
N ASP A 122 5.71 0.10 -19.08
CA ASP A 122 6.61 0.89 -19.92
C ASP A 122 5.94 1.36 -21.22
N ARG A 123 4.60 1.16 -21.40
CA ARG A 123 3.90 1.72 -22.55
C ARG A 123 4.02 3.24 -22.54
N GLU A 124 4.25 3.82 -23.69
CA GLU A 124 4.29 5.27 -23.85
C GLU A 124 2.90 5.86 -23.59
N VAL A 125 2.86 6.97 -22.84
CA VAL A 125 1.66 7.76 -22.59
C VAL A 125 1.87 9.12 -23.24
N ILE A 126 1.04 9.41 -24.22
CA ILE A 126 1.19 10.57 -25.09
C ILE A 126 0.45 11.77 -24.48
N GLN A 127 1.10 12.91 -24.50
CA GLN A 127 0.55 14.26 -24.27
C GLN A 127 -0.34 14.44 -23.03
N VAL A 128 0.24 14.26 -21.86
CA VAL A 128 -0.38 14.77 -20.62
C VAL A 128 0.20 16.14 -20.31
N GLY A 129 -0.56 17.20 -20.61
CA GLY A 129 -0.09 18.58 -20.44
C GLY A 129 1.16 18.92 -21.26
N GLY A 130 1.29 18.36 -22.46
CA GLY A 130 2.41 18.59 -23.38
C GLY A 130 3.69 17.83 -23.02
N GLN A 131 3.64 16.87 -22.11
CA GLN A 131 4.75 16.01 -21.73
C GLN A 131 4.46 14.54 -22.08
N SER A 132 5.47 13.79 -22.48
CA SER A 132 5.38 12.33 -22.68
C SER A 132 5.87 11.60 -21.44
N PHE A 133 5.18 10.52 -21.09
CA PHE A 133 5.47 9.66 -19.96
C PHE A 133 5.53 8.19 -20.43
N THR A 134 6.03 7.32 -19.57
CA THR A 134 5.62 5.91 -19.55
C THR A 134 4.51 5.74 -18.53
N GLU A 135 3.78 4.62 -18.56
CA GLU A 135 2.77 4.30 -17.54
C GLU A 135 3.33 4.47 -16.12
N LYS A 136 4.56 3.97 -15.89
CA LYS A 136 5.27 4.06 -14.61
C LYS A 136 5.56 5.50 -14.22
N THR A 137 6.16 6.29 -15.11
CA THR A 137 6.52 7.68 -14.78
C THR A 137 5.29 8.58 -14.65
N LEU A 138 4.19 8.25 -15.34
CA LEU A 138 2.90 8.92 -15.12
C LEU A 138 2.32 8.58 -13.75
N ALA A 139 2.34 7.30 -13.34
CA ALA A 139 1.87 6.90 -12.03
C ALA A 139 2.67 7.58 -10.90
N GLU A 140 3.99 7.74 -11.08
CA GLU A 140 4.85 8.50 -10.19
C GLU A 140 4.47 10.00 -10.16
N ALA A 141 4.30 10.63 -11.32
CA ALA A 141 3.91 12.04 -11.44
C ALA A 141 2.52 12.30 -10.83
N LEU A 142 1.61 11.34 -10.93
CA LEU A 142 0.29 11.37 -10.31
C LEU A 142 0.31 10.99 -8.82
N ASN A 143 1.48 10.75 -8.24
CA ASN A 143 1.67 10.33 -6.85
C ASN A 143 0.77 9.14 -6.47
N VAL A 144 0.77 8.08 -7.30
CA VAL A 144 0.02 6.86 -7.03
C VAL A 144 0.74 6.03 -5.97
N GLN A 145 0.19 6.02 -4.76
CA GLN A 145 0.74 5.28 -3.61
C GLN A 145 0.06 3.93 -3.41
N PHE A 146 -1.13 3.72 -3.96
CA PHE A 146 -1.94 2.51 -3.80
C PHE A 146 -2.55 2.06 -5.13
N THR A 147 -2.84 0.77 -5.23
CA THR A 147 -3.66 0.22 -6.31
C THR A 147 -4.83 -0.59 -5.74
N PRO A 148 -6.03 -0.46 -6.34
CA PRO A 148 -6.37 0.40 -7.46
C PRO A 148 -6.34 1.89 -7.09
N THR A 149 -5.98 2.76 -8.03
CA THR A 149 -6.29 4.20 -7.97
C THR A 149 -7.14 4.54 -9.19
N LEU A 150 -8.26 5.21 -8.98
CA LEU A 150 -9.12 5.69 -10.06
C LEU A 150 -9.14 7.22 -10.06
N LEU A 151 -8.86 7.82 -11.20
CA LEU A 151 -8.94 9.25 -11.43
C LEU A 151 -10.08 9.52 -12.39
N PHE A 152 -11.08 10.27 -11.93
CA PHE A 152 -12.22 10.68 -12.75
C PHE A 152 -11.96 12.08 -13.27
N PHE A 153 -12.06 12.25 -14.59
CA PHE A 153 -11.82 13.53 -15.25
C PHE A 153 -13.15 14.16 -15.68
N ASN A 154 -13.21 15.47 -15.70
CA ASN A 154 -14.28 16.18 -16.40
C ASN A 154 -13.92 16.35 -17.88
N GLU A 155 -14.82 16.94 -18.64
CA GLU A 155 -14.71 17.16 -20.09
C GLU A 155 -13.56 18.11 -20.47
N ALA A 156 -13.00 18.84 -19.49
CA ALA A 156 -11.85 19.72 -19.66
C ALA A 156 -10.52 19.08 -19.20
N GLY A 157 -10.51 17.78 -18.90
CA GLY A 157 -9.32 17.06 -18.47
C GLY A 157 -8.89 17.34 -17.02
N LYS A 158 -9.74 17.98 -16.20
CA LYS A 158 -9.46 18.19 -14.80
C LYS A 158 -9.92 17.00 -13.98
N VAL A 159 -9.08 16.52 -13.06
CA VAL A 159 -9.47 15.50 -12.07
C VAL A 159 -10.52 16.09 -11.11
N ILE A 160 -11.70 15.47 -11.07
CA ILE A 160 -12.83 15.87 -10.21
C ILE A 160 -13.01 14.94 -9.01
N LEU A 161 -12.52 13.71 -9.12
CA LEU A 161 -12.52 12.74 -8.02
C LEU A 161 -11.31 11.82 -8.17
N ARG A 162 -10.68 11.52 -7.04
CA ARG A 162 -9.65 10.51 -6.91
C ARG A 162 -10.10 9.48 -5.85
N VAL A 163 -10.06 8.21 -6.20
CA VAL A 163 -10.32 7.08 -5.31
C VAL A 163 -9.02 6.30 -5.14
N ASN A 164 -8.51 6.23 -3.92
CA ASN A 164 -7.29 5.50 -3.58
C ASN A 164 -7.63 4.21 -2.82
N GLY A 165 -7.31 3.07 -3.41
CA GLY A 165 -7.63 1.76 -2.86
C GLY A 165 -9.01 1.24 -3.27
N TYR A 166 -9.41 0.15 -2.65
CA TYR A 166 -10.68 -0.54 -2.94
C TYR A 166 -11.82 0.05 -2.11
N TYR A 167 -12.81 0.61 -2.79
CA TYR A 167 -14.09 1.00 -2.19
C TYR A 167 -15.10 -0.14 -2.34
N PRO A 168 -15.82 -0.53 -1.26
CA PRO A 168 -16.94 -1.47 -1.37
C PRO A 168 -18.02 -0.98 -2.33
N PRO A 169 -18.90 -1.87 -2.82
CA PRO A 169 -19.87 -1.53 -3.87
C PRO A 169 -20.70 -0.27 -3.59
N ASP A 170 -21.19 -0.08 -2.36
CA ASP A 170 -22.03 1.08 -2.03
C ASP A 170 -21.25 2.40 -2.05
N ALA A 171 -20.04 2.42 -1.52
CA ALA A 171 -19.16 3.58 -1.60
C ALA A 171 -18.72 3.85 -3.05
N PHE A 172 -18.51 2.79 -3.83
CA PHE A 172 -18.15 2.92 -5.24
C PHE A 172 -19.30 3.45 -6.10
N ARG A 173 -20.56 3.04 -5.81
CA ARG A 173 -21.76 3.67 -6.42
C ARG A 173 -21.80 5.17 -6.15
N ALA A 174 -21.58 5.57 -4.91
CA ALA A 174 -21.54 6.98 -4.54
C ALA A 174 -20.45 7.75 -5.29
N ALA A 175 -19.27 7.14 -5.48
CA ALA A 175 -18.19 7.73 -6.27
C ALA A 175 -18.58 7.90 -7.75
N LEU A 176 -19.21 6.89 -8.35
CA LEU A 176 -19.74 6.98 -9.73
C LEU A 176 -20.83 8.05 -9.84
N ASP A 177 -21.77 8.10 -8.90
CA ASP A 177 -22.85 9.08 -8.89
C ASP A 177 -22.33 10.50 -8.74
N TYR A 178 -21.39 10.73 -7.84
CA TYR A 178 -20.71 12.02 -7.74
C TYR A 178 -20.00 12.39 -9.03
N ALA A 179 -19.19 11.49 -9.57
CA ALA A 179 -18.37 11.78 -10.75
C ALA A 179 -19.21 12.05 -11.99
N ARG A 180 -20.34 11.33 -12.22
CA ARG A 180 -21.23 11.55 -13.38
C ARG A 180 -22.04 12.84 -13.27
N THR A 181 -22.39 13.29 -12.07
CA THR A 181 -23.25 14.47 -11.85
C THR A 181 -22.44 15.74 -11.52
N HIS A 182 -21.13 15.62 -11.30
CA HIS A 182 -20.28 16.73 -10.91
C HIS A 182 -20.27 17.84 -11.97
N THR A 183 -20.41 19.08 -11.50
CA THR A 183 -20.27 20.31 -12.28
C THR A 183 -19.28 21.24 -11.60
N ASN A 184 -18.89 22.34 -12.24
CA ASN A 184 -18.04 23.35 -11.63
C ASN A 184 -18.66 24.05 -10.39
N GLN A 185 -19.97 23.85 -10.16
CA GLN A 185 -20.71 24.37 -9.00
C GLN A 185 -20.93 23.30 -7.92
N SER A 186 -20.55 22.05 -8.18
CA SER A 186 -20.67 20.98 -7.19
C SER A 186 -19.70 21.19 -6.05
N GLY A 187 -20.14 20.84 -4.83
CA GLY A 187 -19.27 20.74 -3.68
C GLY A 187 -18.28 19.58 -3.78
N SER A 188 -17.47 19.40 -2.75
CA SER A 188 -16.53 18.29 -2.63
C SER A 188 -17.23 16.92 -2.55
N PHE A 189 -16.49 15.85 -2.78
CA PHE A 189 -17.02 14.48 -2.61
C PHE A 189 -17.47 14.23 -1.16
N ASN A 190 -16.76 14.77 -0.18
CA ASN A 190 -17.18 14.72 1.23
C ASN A 190 -18.55 15.38 1.46
N GLU A 191 -18.76 16.57 0.89
CA GLU A 191 -20.07 17.24 0.96
C GLU A 191 -21.16 16.42 0.26
N PHE A 192 -20.87 15.84 -0.91
CA PHE A 192 -21.81 14.93 -1.57
C PHE A 192 -22.14 13.71 -0.71
N MET A 193 -21.13 13.04 -0.17
CA MET A 193 -21.32 11.92 0.76
C MET A 193 -22.20 12.32 1.94
N SER A 194 -22.03 13.53 2.44
CA SER A 194 -22.87 14.05 3.54
C SER A 194 -24.36 14.20 3.16
N THR A 195 -24.74 14.20 1.90
CA THR A 195 -26.14 14.30 1.46
C THR A 195 -26.82 12.94 1.25
N LEU A 196 -26.04 11.85 1.19
CA LEU A 196 -26.60 10.54 0.90
C LEU A 196 -27.47 10.01 2.04
N PRO A 197 -28.59 9.33 1.71
CA PRO A 197 -29.41 8.66 2.72
C PRO A 197 -28.63 7.47 3.33
N GLY A 198 -28.83 7.22 4.62
CA GLY A 198 -28.20 6.09 5.33
C GLY A 198 -26.81 6.37 5.92
N ILE A 199 -26.17 7.50 5.59
CA ILE A 199 -24.99 7.95 6.32
C ILE A 199 -25.47 8.54 7.66
N ASN A 200 -25.10 7.88 8.75
CA ASN A 200 -25.39 8.42 10.08
C ASN A 200 -24.42 9.57 10.37
N ARG A 201 -24.97 10.79 10.41
CA ARG A 201 -24.24 12.04 10.73
C ARG A 201 -24.35 12.41 12.19
N GLU A 202 -25.13 11.64 12.97
CA GLU A 202 -25.18 11.84 14.41
C GLU A 202 -23.83 11.38 14.97
N SER A 203 -23.18 12.26 15.73
CA SER A 203 -21.99 11.88 16.48
C SER A 203 -22.38 10.77 17.45
N GLY A 204 -21.84 9.60 17.21
CA GLY A 204 -22.04 8.41 18.02
C GLY A 204 -20.76 7.97 18.72
N SER A 205 -20.83 6.86 19.43
CA SER A 205 -19.62 6.28 20.00
C SER A 205 -18.77 5.66 18.87
N LEU A 206 -17.55 6.12 18.78
CA LEU A 206 -16.51 5.50 17.94
C LEU A 206 -15.88 4.32 18.69
N HIS A 207 -15.10 3.51 17.96
CA HIS A 207 -14.24 2.50 18.56
C HIS A 207 -13.27 3.14 19.56
N ASN A 208 -12.96 2.44 20.64
CA ASN A 208 -12.02 2.91 21.64
C ASN A 208 -10.78 2.02 21.67
N GLU A 209 -9.61 2.62 21.46
CA GLU A 209 -8.32 1.94 21.57
C GLU A 209 -7.44 2.66 22.58
N VAL A 210 -6.63 1.89 23.29
CA VAL A 210 -5.75 2.44 24.36
C VAL A 210 -4.70 3.43 23.85
N PHE A 211 -4.39 3.39 22.56
CA PHE A 211 -3.43 4.29 21.94
C PHE A 211 -4.04 5.59 21.41
N PHE A 212 -5.37 5.75 21.42
CA PHE A 212 -6.00 7.00 21.04
C PHE A 212 -5.82 8.07 22.13
N ALA A 213 -5.34 9.24 21.71
CA ALA A 213 -5.25 10.40 22.59
C ALA A 213 -6.66 10.92 22.94
N SER A 214 -6.80 11.38 24.17
CA SER A 214 -8.04 12.04 24.63
C SER A 214 -8.06 13.53 24.29
N PRO A 215 -9.25 14.16 24.13
CA PRO A 215 -9.37 15.60 23.98
C PRO A 215 -8.84 16.34 25.21
N PRO A 216 -8.42 17.63 25.09
CA PRO A 216 -8.51 18.46 23.87
C PRO A 216 -7.43 18.12 22.83
N PHE A 217 -7.81 18.17 21.56
CA PHE A 217 -6.93 17.79 20.45
C PHE A 217 -6.09 18.98 19.95
N ASN A 218 -4.87 19.09 20.43
CA ASN A 218 -3.86 19.98 19.89
C ASN A 218 -2.83 19.16 19.06
N LEU A 219 -3.03 19.16 17.73
CA LEU A 219 -2.19 18.37 16.82
C LEU A 219 -0.91 19.13 16.44
N SER A 220 -0.81 20.42 16.74
CA SER A 220 0.42 21.21 16.56
C SER A 220 1.47 20.95 17.64
N ALA A 221 1.05 20.37 18.79
CA ALA A 221 1.98 20.02 19.87
C ALA A 221 2.88 18.85 19.42
N ARG A 222 4.18 19.11 19.33
CA ARG A 222 5.19 18.15 18.88
C ARG A 222 5.84 17.45 20.06
N ASP A 223 5.91 16.12 20.00
CA ASP A 223 6.66 15.29 20.95
C ASP A 223 7.76 14.44 20.25
N GLY A 224 8.01 14.74 18.97
CA GLY A 224 9.00 14.06 18.13
C GLY A 224 8.47 12.82 17.43
N ARG A 225 7.26 12.36 17.77
CA ARG A 225 6.61 11.24 17.07
C ARG A 225 5.85 11.71 15.83
N PRO A 226 5.80 10.90 14.77
CA PRO A 226 4.85 11.11 13.69
C PRO A 226 3.41 11.01 14.22
N LEU A 227 2.48 11.69 13.53
CA LEU A 227 1.06 11.77 13.91
C LEU A 227 0.23 10.90 12.95
N ALA A 228 -0.66 10.09 13.50
CA ALA A 228 -1.71 9.38 12.77
C ALA A 228 -3.08 9.93 13.19
N VAL A 229 -3.87 10.40 12.23
CA VAL A 229 -5.23 10.87 12.45
C VAL A 229 -6.20 9.93 11.77
N PHE A 230 -7.01 9.26 12.58
CA PHE A 230 -8.06 8.35 12.15
C PHE A 230 -9.37 9.14 12.02
N PHE A 231 -9.84 9.30 10.81
CA PHE A 231 -11.17 9.83 10.54
C PHE A 231 -12.14 8.67 10.40
N GLU A 232 -13.06 8.60 11.31
CA GLU A 232 -14.06 7.53 11.41
C GLU A 232 -15.46 8.10 11.60
N GLN A 233 -16.46 7.24 11.63
CA GLN A 233 -17.83 7.60 11.92
C GLN A 233 -18.53 6.49 12.71
N SER A 234 -19.61 6.82 13.39
CA SER A 234 -20.46 5.83 14.02
C SER A 234 -21.18 4.97 12.96
N HIS A 235 -21.53 3.71 13.31
CA HIS A 235 -22.22 2.75 12.41
C HIS A 235 -21.46 2.53 11.08
N CYS A 236 -20.17 2.22 11.17
CA CYS A 236 -19.27 2.05 10.05
C CYS A 236 -18.74 0.61 10.02
N LEU A 237 -19.27 -0.22 9.12
CA LEU A 237 -18.85 -1.62 8.99
C LEU A 237 -17.37 -1.76 8.62
N GLU A 238 -16.85 -0.85 7.82
CA GLU A 238 -15.45 -0.79 7.44
C GLU A 238 -14.57 -0.42 8.63
N CYS A 239 -15.05 0.50 9.50
CA CYS A 239 -14.35 0.82 10.76
C CYS A 239 -14.35 -0.39 11.70
N ASP A 240 -15.48 -1.10 11.83
CA ASP A 240 -15.56 -2.35 12.61
C ASP A 240 -14.55 -3.38 12.10
N THR A 241 -14.49 -3.58 10.80
CA THR A 241 -13.53 -4.48 10.17
C THR A 241 -12.08 -4.06 10.44
N PHE A 242 -11.80 -2.76 10.33
CA PHE A 242 -10.47 -2.22 10.55
C PHE A 242 -10.00 -2.44 11.99
N HIS A 243 -10.84 -2.13 12.97
CA HIS A 243 -10.52 -2.36 14.39
C HIS A 243 -10.40 -3.84 14.74
N GLN A 244 -11.42 -4.64 14.36
CA GLN A 244 -11.50 -6.04 14.80
C GLN A 244 -10.51 -6.96 14.10
N LYS A 245 -10.19 -6.71 12.82
CA LYS A 245 -9.35 -7.62 12.02
C LYS A 245 -7.95 -7.11 11.74
N VAL A 246 -7.74 -5.80 11.70
CA VAL A 246 -6.46 -5.19 11.33
C VAL A 246 -5.75 -4.59 12.54
N LEU A 247 -6.37 -3.62 13.22
CA LEU A 247 -5.73 -2.95 14.37
C LEU A 247 -5.56 -3.88 15.58
N SER A 248 -6.36 -4.94 15.69
CA SER A 248 -6.20 -5.97 16.72
C SER A 248 -4.93 -6.82 16.54
N GLN A 249 -4.34 -6.84 15.34
CA GLN A 249 -3.19 -7.71 15.07
C GLN A 249 -1.92 -7.19 15.75
N PRO A 250 -1.15 -8.07 16.43
CA PRO A 250 0.07 -7.67 17.16
C PRO A 250 1.08 -6.93 16.29
N ILE A 251 1.26 -7.33 15.03
CA ILE A 251 2.18 -6.70 14.09
C ILE A 251 1.78 -5.25 13.75
N VAL A 252 0.48 -4.94 13.69
CA VAL A 252 -0.03 -3.58 13.48
C VAL A 252 0.09 -2.77 14.76
N ARG A 253 -0.29 -3.35 15.91
CA ARG A 253 -0.18 -2.69 17.22
C ARG A 253 1.25 -2.28 17.53
N SER A 254 2.23 -3.14 17.26
CA SER A 254 3.64 -2.85 17.46
C SER A 254 4.14 -1.60 16.71
N GLN A 255 3.44 -1.17 15.68
CA GLN A 255 3.76 0.03 14.91
C GLN A 255 2.89 1.23 15.32
N VAL A 256 1.56 1.07 15.37
CA VAL A 256 0.65 2.20 15.65
C VAL A 256 0.88 2.81 17.03
N GLU A 257 1.24 2.01 18.03
CA GLU A 257 1.54 2.49 19.40
C GLU A 257 2.80 3.37 19.50
N LYS A 258 3.66 3.35 18.47
CA LYS A 258 4.84 4.24 18.38
C LYS A 258 4.51 5.63 17.84
N LEU A 259 3.32 5.80 17.26
CA LEU A 259 2.83 7.06 16.72
C LEU A 259 2.11 7.89 17.80
N LYS A 260 1.94 9.18 17.57
CA LYS A 260 0.92 9.98 18.24
C LYS A 260 -0.38 9.72 17.49
N VAL A 261 -1.39 9.12 18.12
CA VAL A 261 -2.61 8.67 17.45
C VAL A 261 -3.81 9.43 17.95
N VAL A 262 -4.60 9.98 17.03
CA VAL A 262 -5.83 10.71 17.31
C VAL A 262 -6.96 10.15 16.47
N GLN A 263 -8.12 9.96 17.08
CA GLN A 263 -9.34 9.57 16.39
C GLN A 263 -10.30 10.78 16.37
N LEU A 264 -10.83 11.07 15.19
CA LEU A 264 -11.79 12.16 14.96
C LEU A 264 -13.03 11.62 14.25
N ASP A 265 -14.19 12.02 14.74
CA ASP A 265 -15.45 11.76 14.04
C ASP A 265 -15.58 12.74 12.86
N LEU A 266 -15.77 12.20 11.65
CA LEU A 266 -15.94 12.95 10.40
C LEU A 266 -17.04 14.02 10.46
N TRP A 267 -18.03 13.82 11.32
CA TRP A 267 -19.24 14.65 11.40
C TRP A 267 -19.28 15.53 12.66
N SER A 268 -18.24 15.44 13.50
CA SER A 268 -18.18 16.15 14.78
C SER A 268 -17.66 17.57 14.63
N ASP A 269 -18.30 18.49 15.35
CA ASP A 269 -17.83 19.88 15.54
C ASP A 269 -16.87 20.03 16.73
N ILE A 270 -16.26 18.93 17.20
CA ILE A 270 -15.27 18.99 18.26
C ILE A 270 -14.12 19.93 17.85
N PRO A 271 -13.73 20.90 18.72
CA PRO A 271 -12.65 21.81 18.41
C PRO A 271 -11.30 21.07 18.36
N ILE A 272 -10.49 21.40 17.36
CA ILE A 272 -9.13 20.90 17.22
C ILE A 272 -8.18 22.03 16.85
N VAL A 273 -6.90 21.84 17.13
CA VAL A 273 -5.81 22.62 16.53
C VAL A 273 -5.07 21.72 15.55
N THR A 274 -5.08 22.09 14.29
CA THR A 274 -4.43 21.32 13.19
C THR A 274 -2.91 21.26 13.34
N PRO A 275 -2.21 20.38 12.59
CA PRO A 275 -0.74 20.31 12.65
C PRO A 275 -0.02 21.61 12.32
N ASP A 276 -0.59 22.48 11.51
CA ASP A 276 -0.07 23.82 11.17
C ASP A 276 -0.49 24.92 12.16
N GLY A 277 -1.20 24.56 13.25
CA GLY A 277 -1.54 25.48 14.36
C GLY A 277 -2.85 26.24 14.18
N ARG A 278 -3.66 25.98 13.16
CA ARG A 278 -4.98 26.61 12.96
C ARG A 278 -6.04 25.99 13.88
N SER A 279 -6.91 26.80 14.42
CA SER A 279 -8.10 26.33 15.14
C SER A 279 -9.24 26.07 14.15
N THR A 280 -9.84 24.90 14.23
CA THR A 280 -10.98 24.46 13.38
C THR A 280 -11.79 23.39 14.12
N THR A 281 -12.69 22.70 13.41
CA THR A 281 -13.39 21.51 13.92
C THR A 281 -12.95 20.26 13.16
N ALA A 282 -13.21 19.08 13.73
CA ALA A 282 -12.90 17.80 13.08
C ALA A 282 -13.56 17.70 11.70
N ARG A 283 -14.85 18.05 11.59
CA ARG A 283 -15.63 18.07 10.34
C ARG A 283 -15.01 19.00 9.29
N GLU A 284 -14.74 20.23 9.65
CA GLU A 284 -14.18 21.21 8.70
C GLU A 284 -12.81 20.79 8.22
N TRP A 285 -11.97 20.26 9.10
CA TRP A 285 -10.65 19.80 8.70
C TRP A 285 -10.70 18.55 7.82
N ALA A 286 -11.59 17.58 8.10
CA ALA A 286 -11.83 16.44 7.22
C ALA A 286 -12.26 16.90 5.81
N ARG A 287 -13.14 17.92 5.72
CA ARG A 287 -13.56 18.52 4.46
C ARG A 287 -12.39 19.19 3.73
N GLU A 288 -11.56 19.97 4.42
CA GLU A 288 -10.36 20.61 3.86
C GLU A 288 -9.35 19.58 3.33
N LEU A 289 -9.17 18.47 4.03
CA LEU A 289 -8.31 17.36 3.61
C LEU A 289 -8.93 16.50 2.50
N GLY A 290 -10.20 16.75 2.15
CA GLY A 290 -10.92 15.95 1.14
C GLY A 290 -11.26 14.53 1.59
N VAL A 291 -11.33 14.27 2.91
CA VAL A 291 -11.67 12.95 3.45
C VAL A 291 -13.14 12.66 3.18
N GLY A 292 -13.44 11.77 2.26
CA GLY A 292 -14.81 11.39 1.86
C GLY A 292 -15.19 9.95 2.18
N PHE A 293 -14.32 9.19 2.84
CA PHE A 293 -14.53 7.77 3.19
C PHE A 293 -14.08 7.49 4.62
N ALA A 294 -14.80 6.62 5.33
CA ALA A 294 -14.42 6.13 6.65
C ALA A 294 -14.20 4.59 6.62
N PRO A 295 -13.14 4.08 7.26
CA PRO A 295 -12.09 4.84 7.93
C PRO A 295 -11.07 5.43 6.93
N THR A 296 -10.59 6.63 7.23
CA THR A 296 -9.39 7.20 6.58
C THR A 296 -8.34 7.49 7.65
N VAL A 297 -7.10 7.08 7.41
CA VAL A 297 -5.97 7.40 8.30
C VAL A 297 -5.00 8.30 7.55
N VAL A 298 -4.84 9.52 8.04
CA VAL A 298 -3.85 10.47 7.49
C VAL A 298 -2.62 10.48 8.37
N LEU A 299 -1.46 10.27 7.77
CA LEU A 299 -0.18 10.17 8.46
C LEU A 299 0.68 11.40 8.16
N PHE A 300 1.14 12.03 9.22
CA PHE A 300 1.99 13.21 9.18
C PHE A 300 3.36 12.87 9.81
N ASP A 301 4.39 13.48 9.29
CA ASP A 301 5.71 13.39 9.90
C ASP A 301 5.81 14.18 11.21
N ALA A 302 6.96 14.12 11.88
CA ALA A 302 7.19 14.85 13.12
C ALA A 302 7.17 16.39 12.93
N SER A 303 7.28 16.91 11.71
CA SER A 303 7.13 18.34 11.39
C SER A 303 5.67 18.74 11.18
N GLY A 304 4.76 17.78 10.97
CA GLY A 304 3.35 17.95 10.68
C GLY A 304 3.04 18.08 9.21
N ALA A 305 3.96 17.74 8.32
CA ALA A 305 3.68 17.58 6.91
C ALA A 305 3.00 16.24 6.66
N GLU A 306 1.95 16.22 5.84
CA GLU A 306 1.31 14.97 5.41
C GLU A 306 2.29 14.16 4.57
N VAL A 307 2.45 12.88 4.91
CA VAL A 307 3.31 11.94 4.20
C VAL A 307 2.50 11.05 3.28
N VAL A 308 1.46 10.42 3.83
CA VAL A 308 0.65 9.43 3.12
C VAL A 308 -0.67 9.21 3.88
N ARG A 309 -1.70 8.73 3.18
CA ARG A 309 -2.99 8.41 3.79
C ARG A 309 -3.54 7.08 3.31
N LEU A 310 -4.24 6.38 4.19
CA LEU A 310 -5.07 5.22 3.89
C LEU A 310 -6.53 5.70 3.75
N GLU A 311 -7.13 5.59 2.57
CA GLU A 311 -8.52 6.01 2.30
C GLU A 311 -9.45 4.83 2.05
N ALA A 312 -9.08 3.66 2.57
CA ALA A 312 -9.83 2.41 2.49
C ALA A 312 -9.36 1.45 3.57
N VAL A 313 -10.07 0.33 3.78
CA VAL A 313 -9.58 -0.75 4.64
C VAL A 313 -8.57 -1.59 3.88
N PHE A 314 -7.34 -1.55 4.36
CA PHE A 314 -6.27 -2.40 3.87
C PHE A 314 -6.02 -3.58 4.82
N GLN A 315 -5.57 -4.71 4.25
CA GLN A 315 -5.18 -5.89 5.01
C GLN A 315 -3.96 -5.58 5.90
N THR A 316 -3.72 -6.47 6.84
CA THR A 316 -2.73 -6.31 7.91
C THR A 316 -1.32 -5.99 7.40
N PHE A 317 -0.85 -6.68 6.34
CA PHE A 317 0.48 -6.43 5.78
C PHE A 317 0.66 -5.00 5.25
N HIS A 318 -0.33 -4.50 4.53
CA HIS A 318 -0.29 -3.13 3.98
C HIS A 318 -0.40 -2.09 5.11
N THR A 319 -1.28 -2.32 6.08
CA THR A 319 -1.49 -1.37 7.19
C THR A 319 -0.26 -1.26 8.09
N GLN A 320 0.35 -2.39 8.47
CA GLN A 320 1.60 -2.33 9.25
C GLN A 320 2.73 -1.68 8.44
N GLY A 321 2.80 -1.98 7.14
CA GLY A 321 3.80 -1.44 6.25
C GLY A 321 3.73 0.08 6.14
N ILE A 322 2.52 0.67 6.09
CA ILE A 322 2.38 2.13 5.97
C ILE A 322 2.75 2.85 7.28
N PHE A 323 2.43 2.28 8.45
CA PHE A 323 2.87 2.84 9.72
C PHE A 323 4.41 2.76 9.83
N ARG A 324 5.00 1.63 9.45
CA ARG A 324 6.44 1.43 9.41
C ARG A 324 7.13 2.41 8.43
N TYR A 325 6.56 2.62 7.25
CA TYR A 325 7.05 3.56 6.24
C TYR A 325 7.24 4.98 6.81
N VAL A 326 6.29 5.43 7.61
CA VAL A 326 6.34 6.76 8.25
C VAL A 326 7.29 6.75 9.46
N LEU A 327 7.24 5.73 10.30
CA LEU A 327 8.12 5.61 11.48
C LEU A 327 9.61 5.56 11.10
N GLU A 328 9.95 4.85 10.02
CA GLU A 328 11.33 4.72 9.52
C GLU A 328 11.75 5.90 8.63
N ARG A 329 10.84 6.86 8.36
CA ARG A 329 11.04 7.97 7.41
C ARG A 329 11.46 7.43 6.03
N ALA A 330 10.96 6.27 5.65
CA ALA A 330 11.34 5.61 4.41
C ALA A 330 10.95 6.41 3.18
N TYR A 331 9.92 7.28 3.27
CA TYR A 331 9.48 8.20 2.23
C TYR A 331 10.57 9.18 1.76
N GLU A 332 11.59 9.45 2.57
CA GLU A 332 12.70 10.34 2.20
C GLU A 332 13.66 9.71 1.18
N ARG A 333 13.79 8.36 1.22
CA ARG A 333 14.67 7.60 0.32
C ARG A 333 13.91 6.83 -0.77
N GLN A 334 12.67 6.47 -0.49
CA GLN A 334 11.78 5.74 -1.40
C GLN A 334 10.39 6.40 -1.39
N PRO A 335 10.14 7.37 -2.29
CA PRO A 335 8.87 8.10 -2.33
C PRO A 335 7.65 7.24 -2.70
N SER A 336 7.84 6.11 -3.38
CA SER A 336 6.78 5.17 -3.71
C SER A 336 6.58 4.17 -2.57
N PHE A 337 5.41 4.22 -1.93
CA PHE A 337 5.04 3.26 -0.90
C PHE A 337 4.98 1.82 -1.44
N GLN A 338 4.53 1.62 -2.69
CA GLN A 338 4.47 0.29 -3.29
C GLN A 338 5.87 -0.32 -3.51
N HIS A 339 6.86 0.48 -3.90
CA HIS A 339 8.25 0.01 -3.95
C HIS A 339 8.76 -0.37 -2.57
N TYR A 340 8.58 0.51 -1.59
CA TYR A 340 8.97 0.22 -0.21
C TYR A 340 8.33 -1.07 0.31
N LEU A 341 7.03 -1.25 0.09
CA LEU A 341 6.30 -2.43 0.55
C LEU A 341 6.82 -3.72 -0.11
N SER A 342 7.15 -3.63 -1.40
CA SER A 342 7.73 -4.75 -2.17
C SER A 342 9.13 -5.12 -1.67
N GLU A 343 9.99 -4.12 -1.42
CA GLU A 343 11.33 -4.30 -0.84
C GLU A 343 11.24 -4.92 0.55
N HIS A 344 10.31 -4.41 1.38
CA HIS A 344 10.06 -4.95 2.72
C HIS A 344 9.61 -6.41 2.68
N ALA A 345 8.67 -6.76 1.78
CA ALA A 345 8.23 -8.15 1.60
C ALA A 345 9.38 -9.07 1.17
N ASN A 346 10.21 -8.62 0.24
CA ASN A 346 11.36 -9.39 -0.22
C ASN A 346 12.40 -9.59 0.89
N HIS A 347 12.70 -8.54 1.65
CA HIS A 347 13.62 -8.62 2.79
C HIS A 347 13.16 -9.63 3.85
N LEU A 348 11.88 -9.62 4.20
CA LEU A 348 11.31 -10.63 5.10
C LEU A 348 11.44 -12.05 4.55
N ARG A 349 11.20 -12.24 3.27
CA ARG A 349 11.33 -13.55 2.62
C ARG A 349 12.77 -14.05 2.58
N GLU A 350 13.73 -13.16 2.33
CA GLU A 350 15.16 -13.46 2.40
C GLU A 350 15.59 -13.92 3.81
N GLN A 351 14.91 -13.43 4.84
CA GLN A 351 15.08 -13.89 6.23
C GLN A 351 14.35 -15.21 6.55
N GLY A 352 13.70 -15.83 5.56
CA GLY A 352 12.97 -17.08 5.71
C GLY A 352 11.57 -16.96 6.28
N TYR A 353 10.98 -15.74 6.28
CA TYR A 353 9.57 -15.54 6.64
C TYR A 353 8.67 -15.70 5.43
N ASP A 354 7.53 -16.36 5.61
CA ASP A 354 6.45 -16.35 4.64
C ASP A 354 5.67 -15.04 4.76
N VAL A 355 5.37 -14.42 3.62
CA VAL A 355 4.57 -13.17 3.54
C VAL A 355 3.28 -13.46 2.81
N ASP A 356 2.14 -13.12 3.41
CA ASP A 356 0.81 -13.18 2.78
C ASP A 356 0.15 -11.79 2.84
N ILE A 357 0.12 -11.11 1.70
CA ILE A 357 -0.40 -9.74 1.58
C ILE A 357 -1.94 -9.67 1.68
N TRP A 358 -2.64 -10.81 1.69
CA TRP A 358 -4.10 -10.87 1.77
C TRP A 358 -4.62 -11.49 3.07
N SER A 359 -3.72 -11.88 3.97
CA SER A 359 -4.09 -12.43 5.27
C SER A 359 -4.30 -11.34 6.33
N TYR A 360 -5.39 -11.46 7.10
CA TYR A 360 -5.54 -10.66 8.32
C TYR A 360 -4.67 -11.19 9.46
N ASP A 361 -4.70 -12.49 9.68
CA ASP A 361 -4.15 -13.12 10.90
C ASP A 361 -2.67 -13.52 10.77
N ARG A 362 -2.22 -13.76 9.54
CA ARG A 362 -0.86 -14.26 9.27
C ARG A 362 -0.19 -13.53 8.11
N PRO A 363 -0.08 -12.19 8.19
CA PRO A 363 0.58 -11.41 7.14
C PRO A 363 2.06 -11.73 7.01
N VAL A 364 2.71 -12.09 8.12
CA VAL A 364 4.09 -12.61 8.20
C VAL A 364 4.07 -13.84 9.10
N SER A 365 4.68 -14.94 8.65
CA SER A 365 4.70 -16.19 9.41
C SER A 365 5.99 -16.97 9.18
N ARG A 366 6.27 -17.92 10.10
CA ARG A 366 7.30 -18.94 9.95
C ARG A 366 6.70 -20.27 10.40
N ASP A 367 6.83 -21.31 9.57
CA ASP A 367 6.24 -22.61 9.82
C ASP A 367 4.73 -22.55 10.13
N GLY A 368 4.01 -21.63 9.47
CA GLY A 368 2.57 -21.41 9.63
C GLY A 368 2.16 -20.67 10.90
N ILE A 369 3.10 -20.22 11.72
CA ILE A 369 2.86 -19.42 12.94
C ILE A 369 3.06 -17.94 12.64
N ALA A 370 2.06 -17.11 12.98
CA ALA A 370 2.15 -15.66 12.82
C ALA A 370 3.29 -15.09 13.69
N ILE A 371 4.04 -14.16 13.12
CA ILE A 371 5.20 -13.54 13.76
C ILE A 371 5.12 -12.02 13.64
N VAL A 372 5.65 -11.34 14.64
CA VAL A 372 6.00 -9.91 14.57
C VAL A 372 7.51 -9.85 14.39
N PRO A 373 8.01 -9.58 13.15
CA PRO A 373 9.45 -9.40 12.92
C PRO A 373 9.97 -8.15 13.65
N ASP A 374 11.23 -8.18 14.04
CA ASP A 374 11.93 -7.07 14.70
C ASP A 374 12.04 -5.82 13.82
#